data_a52ff9f78b372b355acbab1dadef89c3
#
_entry.id   a52ff9f78b372b355acbab1dadef89c3
#
_cell.length_a   1.000
_cell.length_b   1.000
_cell.length_c   1.000
_cell.angle_alpha   90.00
_cell.angle_beta   90.00
_cell.angle_gamma   90.00
#
_symmetry.space_group_name_H-M   'P 1'
#
loop_
_entity.id
_entity.type
_entity.pdbx_description
1 polymer ?
#
loop_
_entity_poly.entity_id
_entity_poly.type
_entity_poly.pdbx_seq_one_letter_code
_entity_poly.pdbx_strand_id
1 'polypeptide(L)'
;MNRRPYFHRGGGCALSLRRLYGLCAVLVLLAGVVLCRTYWVGQQTAYAASAGGQSVQTLTLPRARGDFYDRTGRRLTGLSPQYYALCLPGDAGYTALFPYVPYAEQSLLYERRNLASPFLIQVDRDLTAQGITTCTVPQHFGGSTAAHLLGYLDSEGRGVSGLEKAYDDLLTASGDARIVTCFMTAQGRLLTDTSPLVAVETPGTGQGVRLTLDADLQRACEGLATLYLPRGCIVVMDTATGEVLASVSMPSFDPQNVAASIAANDTSLLNRPLRAFSAGSVFKVVLAAAAYESGLDWYTHDCTGEVEV
;
A
#
# COMPACT_ATOMS: atom_id res chain seq x y z
N MET A 1 46.37 59.09 -78.17
CA MET A 1 46.37 58.04 -77.09
C MET A 1 44.97 57.89 -76.58
N ASN A 2 44.23 56.90 -77.11
CA ASN A 2 42.84 56.75 -76.93
C ASN A 2 42.60 55.59 -75.95
N ARG A 3 42.16 55.87 -74.70
CA ARG A 3 41.80 54.84 -73.71
C ARG A 3 40.27 54.63 -73.73
N ARG A 4 39.81 53.46 -74.15
CA ARG A 4 38.38 53.05 -74.10
C ARG A 4 38.03 52.56 -72.66
N PRO A 5 36.89 52.94 -72.11
CA PRO A 5 36.45 52.42 -70.86
C PRO A 5 35.86 50.99 -71.01
N TYR A 6 36.28 50.07 -70.21
CA TYR A 6 35.68 48.73 -70.05
C TYR A 6 34.39 48.83 -69.24
N PHE A 7 33.28 48.53 -69.88
CA PHE A 7 32.02 48.35 -69.23
C PHE A 7 31.95 46.89 -68.72
N HIS A 8 31.97 46.67 -67.37
CA HIS A 8 31.59 45.43 -66.78
C HIS A 8 30.07 45.26 -66.87
N ARG A 9 29.60 44.35 -67.71
CA ARG A 9 28.24 43.84 -67.65
C ARG A 9 28.09 42.96 -66.44
N GLY A 10 27.48 43.44 -65.37
CA GLY A 10 26.93 42.66 -64.27
C GLY A 10 25.81 41.78 -64.82
N GLY A 11 26.09 40.48 -64.97
CA GLY A 11 25.07 39.47 -65.30
C GLY A 11 24.11 39.28 -64.14
N GLY A 12 23.09 40.11 -64.02
CA GLY A 12 21.95 39.87 -63.15
C GLY A 12 21.18 38.67 -63.71
N CYS A 13 21.18 37.55 -62.91
CA CYS A 13 20.37 36.37 -63.20
C CYS A 13 18.89 36.77 -63.05
N ALA A 14 18.28 37.33 -64.10
CA ALA A 14 16.86 37.61 -64.13
C ALA A 14 16.12 36.24 -64.16
N LEU A 15 15.66 35.79 -63.02
CA LEU A 15 14.72 34.69 -62.93
C LEU A 15 13.53 35.03 -63.87
N SER A 16 13.36 34.30 -64.96
CA SER A 16 12.23 34.51 -65.83
C SER A 16 10.93 34.33 -65.02
N LEU A 17 9.99 35.25 -65.21
CA LEU A 17 8.69 35.23 -64.51
C LEU A 17 8.03 33.85 -64.55
N ARG A 18 8.21 33.10 -65.63
CA ARG A 18 7.72 31.69 -65.76
C ARG A 18 8.37 30.74 -64.79
N ARG A 19 9.65 30.87 -64.44
CA ARG A 19 10.34 30.04 -63.46
C ARG A 19 9.88 30.41 -62.06
N LEU A 20 9.59 31.68 -61.77
CA LEU A 20 9.03 32.11 -60.49
C LEU A 20 7.63 31.57 -60.28
N TYR A 21 6.74 31.63 -61.28
CA TYR A 21 5.40 31.03 -61.21
C TYR A 21 5.48 29.51 -61.06
N GLY A 22 6.40 28.82 -61.74
CA GLY A 22 6.64 27.39 -61.59
C GLY A 22 7.06 27.03 -60.15
N LEU A 23 7.97 27.80 -59.55
CA LEU A 23 8.43 27.61 -58.18
C LEU A 23 7.29 27.84 -57.14
N CYS A 24 6.51 28.90 -57.33
CA CYS A 24 5.34 29.17 -56.51
C CYS A 24 4.29 28.05 -56.61
N ALA A 25 4.02 27.53 -57.81
CA ALA A 25 3.09 26.42 -58.02
C ALA A 25 3.55 25.14 -57.29
N VAL A 26 4.86 24.82 -57.34
CA VAL A 26 5.43 23.69 -56.61
C VAL A 26 5.32 23.86 -55.09
N LEU A 27 5.60 25.08 -54.58
CA LEU A 27 5.47 25.39 -53.16
C LEU A 27 4.02 25.26 -52.67
N VAL A 28 3.05 25.75 -53.44
CA VAL A 28 1.61 25.61 -53.12
C VAL A 28 1.18 24.14 -53.13
N LEU A 29 1.67 23.35 -54.10
CA LEU A 29 1.37 21.94 -54.18
C LEU A 29 1.96 21.17 -52.99
N LEU A 30 3.21 21.45 -52.60
CA LEU A 30 3.84 20.88 -51.41
C LEU A 30 3.09 21.27 -50.13
N ALA A 31 2.70 22.55 -50.01
CA ALA A 31 1.88 22.99 -48.85
C ALA A 31 0.54 22.26 -48.81
N GLY A 32 -0.12 22.08 -49.97
CA GLY A 32 -1.34 21.30 -50.08
C GLY A 32 -1.19 19.84 -49.64
N VAL A 33 -0.10 19.20 -50.06
CA VAL A 33 0.21 17.81 -49.63
C VAL A 33 0.43 17.75 -48.13
N VAL A 34 1.17 18.68 -47.52
CA VAL A 34 1.39 18.75 -46.09
C VAL A 34 0.06 18.95 -45.33
N LEU A 35 -0.78 19.87 -45.80
CA LEU A 35 -2.08 20.12 -45.20
C LEU A 35 -3.01 18.90 -45.29
N CYS A 36 -3.09 18.26 -46.46
CA CYS A 36 -3.86 17.02 -46.63
C CYS A 36 -3.36 15.90 -45.70
N ARG A 37 -2.03 15.75 -45.60
CA ARG A 37 -1.47 14.73 -44.71
C ARG A 37 -1.75 15.04 -43.22
N THR A 38 -1.61 16.31 -42.82
CA THR A 38 -1.90 16.72 -41.42
C THR A 38 -3.38 16.50 -41.09
N TYR A 39 -4.27 16.86 -42.02
CA TYR A 39 -5.70 16.60 -41.89
C TYR A 39 -6.00 15.11 -41.80
N TRP A 40 -5.40 14.28 -42.67
CA TRP A 40 -5.61 12.82 -42.66
C TRP A 40 -5.09 12.16 -41.38
N VAL A 41 -3.90 12.56 -40.90
CA VAL A 41 -3.33 12.09 -39.63
C VAL A 41 -4.21 12.52 -38.45
N GLY A 42 -4.75 13.74 -38.46
CA GLY A 42 -5.67 14.24 -37.43
C GLY A 42 -7.01 13.50 -37.36
N GLN A 43 -7.43 12.86 -38.48
CA GLN A 43 -8.65 12.04 -38.52
C GLN A 43 -8.45 10.59 -38.00
N GLN A 44 -7.22 10.16 -37.83
CA GLN A 44 -6.96 8.78 -37.36
C GLN A 44 -7.03 8.70 -35.86
N THR A 45 -8.11 8.13 -35.35
CA THR A 45 -8.34 7.87 -33.92
C THR A 45 -7.25 7.01 -33.27
N ALA A 46 -6.58 6.15 -34.06
CA ALA A 46 -5.46 5.33 -33.59
C ALA A 46 -4.24 6.17 -33.18
N TYR A 47 -3.92 7.27 -33.90
CA TYR A 47 -2.83 8.17 -33.50
C TYR A 47 -3.22 9.05 -32.31
N ALA A 48 -4.49 9.46 -32.23
CA ALA A 48 -5.00 10.21 -31.07
C ALA A 48 -4.98 9.32 -29.81
N ALA A 49 -5.36 8.05 -29.92
CA ALA A 49 -5.30 7.09 -28.83
C ALA A 49 -3.85 6.79 -28.38
N SER A 50 -2.92 6.62 -29.34
CA SER A 50 -1.50 6.40 -29.00
C SER A 50 -0.83 7.64 -28.41
N ALA A 51 -1.16 8.84 -28.90
CA ALA A 51 -0.67 10.09 -28.31
C ALA A 51 -1.26 10.33 -26.90
N GLY A 52 -2.54 9.99 -26.69
CA GLY A 52 -3.18 10.01 -25.37
C GLY A 52 -2.50 9.05 -24.39
N GLY A 53 -2.20 7.82 -24.83
CA GLY A 53 -1.50 6.83 -24.02
C GLY A 53 -0.04 7.20 -23.67
N GLN A 54 0.64 7.96 -24.51
CA GLN A 54 2.00 8.46 -24.23
C GLN A 54 2.04 9.67 -23.29
N SER A 55 0.94 10.42 -23.19
CA SER A 55 0.83 11.59 -22.32
C SER A 55 0.21 11.29 -20.96
N VAL A 56 -0.26 10.06 -20.74
CA VAL A 56 -0.91 9.64 -19.49
C VAL A 56 -0.07 8.55 -18.84
N GLN A 57 0.30 8.76 -17.59
CA GLN A 57 0.95 7.75 -16.77
C GLN A 57 0.06 7.40 -15.59
N THR A 58 -0.17 6.10 -15.42
CA THR A 58 -0.94 5.56 -14.32
C THR A 58 -0.01 4.91 -13.30
N LEU A 59 -0.16 5.31 -12.04
CA LEU A 59 0.57 4.76 -10.91
C LEU A 59 -0.42 4.06 -9.98
N THR A 60 -0.14 2.83 -9.61
CA THR A 60 -1.00 2.08 -8.69
C THR A 60 -0.63 2.39 -7.25
N LEU A 61 -1.62 2.78 -6.44
CA LEU A 61 -1.47 2.89 -4.99
C LEU A 61 -1.51 1.48 -4.37
N PRO A 62 -0.88 1.27 -3.22
CA PRO A 62 -1.10 0.06 -2.45
C PRO A 62 -2.59 -0.16 -2.22
N ARG A 63 -3.03 -1.39 -2.44
CA ARG A 63 -4.44 -1.74 -2.29
C ARG A 63 -4.82 -1.61 -0.81
N ALA A 64 -5.92 -0.92 -0.56
CA ALA A 64 -6.55 -0.96 0.76
C ALA A 64 -6.99 -2.41 1.05
N ARG A 65 -7.06 -2.77 2.33
CA ARG A 65 -7.49 -4.09 2.78
C ARG A 65 -8.71 -3.94 3.67
N GLY A 66 -9.59 -4.93 3.70
CA GLY A 66 -10.73 -4.96 4.62
C GLY A 66 -10.29 -4.96 6.06
N ASP A 67 -11.11 -4.43 6.95
CA ASP A 67 -10.79 -4.25 8.36
C ASP A 67 -11.38 -5.34 9.25
N PHE A 68 -10.73 -5.58 10.39
CA PHE A 68 -11.31 -6.29 11.52
C PHE A 68 -12.04 -5.31 12.44
N TYR A 69 -13.15 -5.78 12.97
CA TYR A 69 -14.00 -5.03 13.90
C TYR A 69 -14.18 -5.81 15.21
N ASP A 70 -14.31 -5.11 16.31
CA ASP A 70 -14.65 -5.68 17.59
C ASP A 70 -16.13 -6.11 17.65
N ARG A 71 -16.57 -6.70 18.75
CA ARG A 71 -17.95 -7.14 18.98
C ARG A 71 -18.99 -6.02 18.86
N THR A 72 -18.56 -4.76 19.09
CA THR A 72 -19.41 -3.55 19.00
C THR A 72 -19.39 -2.88 17.63
N GLY A 73 -18.55 -3.34 16.70
CA GLY A 73 -18.36 -2.77 15.38
C GLY A 73 -17.30 -1.65 15.32
N ARG A 74 -16.48 -1.48 16.37
CA ARG A 74 -15.33 -0.55 16.32
C ARG A 74 -14.18 -1.23 15.56
N ARG A 75 -13.49 -0.45 14.74
CA ARG A 75 -12.32 -0.94 13.99
C ARG A 75 -11.18 -1.34 14.93
N LEU A 76 -10.56 -2.47 14.64
CA LEU A 76 -9.31 -2.94 15.25
C LEU A 76 -8.11 -2.68 14.34
N THR A 77 -8.34 -2.60 13.03
CA THR A 77 -7.33 -2.29 11.99
C THR A 77 -7.75 -1.06 11.19
N GLY A 78 -6.90 -0.55 10.30
CA GLY A 78 -7.22 0.58 9.42
C GLY A 78 -7.38 1.93 10.15
N LEU A 79 -6.82 2.08 11.35
CA LEU A 79 -7.04 3.24 12.21
C LEU A 79 -6.18 4.45 11.85
N SER A 80 -5.07 4.25 11.20
CA SER A 80 -4.10 5.29 10.87
C SER A 80 -4.03 5.51 9.36
N PRO A 81 -3.83 6.75 8.88
CA PRO A 81 -3.54 7.01 7.49
C PRO A 81 -2.08 6.71 7.16
N GLN A 82 -1.84 6.23 5.95
CA GLN A 82 -0.54 6.12 5.33
C GLN A 82 -0.51 7.05 4.12
N TYR A 83 0.56 7.81 3.96
CA TYR A 83 0.66 8.83 2.94
C TYR A 83 1.65 8.43 1.85
N TYR A 84 1.27 8.65 0.60
CA TYR A 84 2.10 8.41 -0.58
C TYR A 84 2.22 9.69 -1.37
N ALA A 85 3.43 10.20 -1.50
CA ALA A 85 3.70 11.39 -2.30
C ALA A 85 4.07 11.00 -3.73
N LEU A 86 3.59 11.80 -4.69
CA LEU A 86 4.00 11.71 -6.08
C LEU A 86 5.38 12.36 -6.22
N CYS A 87 6.40 11.56 -6.49
CA CYS A 87 7.76 12.02 -6.75
C CYS A 87 7.98 12.19 -8.25
N LEU A 88 8.44 13.37 -8.63
CA LEU A 88 8.96 13.62 -9.97
C LEU A 88 10.43 13.19 -10.04
N PRO A 89 10.87 12.53 -11.13
CA PRO A 89 12.25 12.14 -11.32
C PRO A 89 13.20 13.33 -11.26
N GLY A 90 14.42 13.09 -10.80
CA GLY A 90 15.49 14.09 -10.74
C GLY A 90 15.81 14.54 -9.32
N ASP A 91 16.94 15.27 -9.22
CA ASP A 91 17.48 15.71 -7.92
C ASP A 91 16.55 16.68 -7.17
N ALA A 92 15.75 17.47 -7.89
CA ALA A 92 14.79 18.37 -7.27
C ALA A 92 13.67 17.62 -6.54
N GLY A 93 13.09 16.59 -7.17
CA GLY A 93 12.08 15.73 -6.55
C GLY A 93 12.65 14.96 -5.36
N TYR A 94 13.85 14.41 -5.52
CA TYR A 94 14.57 13.74 -4.43
C TYR A 94 14.77 14.68 -3.23
N THR A 95 15.35 15.85 -3.45
CA THR A 95 15.65 16.81 -2.36
C THR A 95 14.38 17.29 -1.65
N ALA A 96 13.30 17.50 -2.39
CA ALA A 96 12.04 17.98 -1.83
C ALA A 96 11.38 16.92 -0.91
N LEU A 97 11.50 15.63 -1.23
CA LEU A 97 10.84 14.56 -0.50
C LEU A 97 11.72 13.90 0.59
N PHE A 98 13.04 13.94 0.44
CA PHE A 98 13.97 13.24 1.33
C PHE A 98 13.73 13.48 2.83
N PRO A 99 13.41 14.71 3.32
CA PRO A 99 13.16 14.95 4.74
C PRO A 99 11.90 14.27 5.29
N TYR A 100 10.97 13.88 4.42
CA TYR A 100 9.66 13.34 4.79
C TYR A 100 9.52 11.85 4.52
N VAL A 101 10.55 11.23 3.93
CA VAL A 101 10.54 9.80 3.60
C VAL A 101 11.10 9.02 4.78
N PRO A 102 10.38 8.00 5.30
CA PRO A 102 10.86 7.13 6.35
C PRO A 102 12.21 6.50 6.01
N TYR A 103 13.07 6.30 7.01
CA TYR A 103 14.43 5.77 6.81
C TYR A 103 14.49 4.48 5.99
N ALA A 104 13.50 3.60 6.19
CA ALA A 104 13.41 2.34 5.45
C ALA A 104 13.19 2.53 3.93
N GLU A 105 12.58 3.65 3.52
CA GLU A 105 12.24 3.97 2.13
C GLU A 105 13.28 4.90 1.45
N GLN A 106 14.25 5.42 2.19
CA GLN A 106 15.22 6.39 1.64
C GLN A 106 16.11 5.79 0.57
N SER A 107 16.49 4.53 0.70
CA SER A 107 17.26 3.82 -0.33
C SER A 107 16.46 3.68 -1.63
N LEU A 108 15.17 3.37 -1.53
CA LEU A 108 14.27 3.28 -2.66
C LEU A 108 14.09 4.63 -3.36
N LEU A 109 13.94 5.72 -2.59
CA LEU A 109 13.89 7.07 -3.14
C LEU A 109 15.17 7.42 -3.90
N TYR A 110 16.33 7.07 -3.36
CA TYR A 110 17.62 7.30 -4.00
C TYR A 110 17.78 6.51 -5.32
N GLU A 111 17.43 5.24 -5.32
CA GLU A 111 17.48 4.39 -6.52
C GLU A 111 16.56 4.90 -7.62
N ARG A 112 15.34 5.33 -7.25
CA ARG A 112 14.32 5.78 -8.18
C ARG A 112 14.51 7.21 -8.69
N ARG A 113 15.41 8.01 -8.13
CA ARG A 113 15.64 9.41 -8.56
C ARG A 113 15.98 9.56 -10.05
N ASN A 114 16.64 8.54 -10.64
CA ASN A 114 17.07 8.53 -12.04
C ASN A 114 16.06 7.87 -12.99
N LEU A 115 14.85 7.52 -12.52
CA LEU A 115 13.81 7.01 -13.39
C LEU A 115 13.39 8.08 -14.42
N ALA A 116 12.87 7.63 -15.57
CA ALA A 116 12.33 8.53 -16.59
C ALA A 116 10.88 8.95 -16.31
N SER A 117 10.23 8.32 -15.33
CA SER A 117 8.80 8.47 -15.04
C SER A 117 8.55 8.77 -13.57
N PRO A 118 7.45 9.50 -13.25
CA PRO A 118 7.01 9.71 -11.86
C PRO A 118 6.78 8.39 -11.15
N PHE A 119 6.89 8.40 -9.82
CA PHE A 119 6.61 7.26 -8.97
C PHE A 119 6.00 7.71 -7.64
N LEU A 120 5.37 6.77 -6.94
CA LEU A 120 4.84 6.99 -5.59
C LEU A 120 5.87 6.53 -4.57
N ILE A 121 6.03 7.30 -3.50
CA ILE A 121 6.88 6.99 -2.35
C ILE A 121 6.13 7.26 -1.06
N GLN A 122 6.30 6.40 -0.06
CA GLN A 122 5.70 6.61 1.25
C GLN A 122 6.36 7.80 1.95
N VAL A 123 5.53 8.63 2.60
CA VAL A 123 5.96 9.79 3.40
C VAL A 123 5.30 9.76 4.77
N ASP A 124 5.90 10.47 5.73
CA ASP A 124 5.47 10.48 7.12
C ASP A 124 4.19 11.29 7.38
N ARG A 125 3.82 12.18 6.46
CA ARG A 125 2.68 13.10 6.61
C ARG A 125 2.11 13.54 5.26
N ASP A 126 0.95 14.20 5.30
CA ASP A 126 0.39 14.90 4.15
C ASP A 126 1.24 16.13 3.79
N LEU A 127 1.70 16.20 2.55
CA LEU A 127 2.53 17.26 2.00
C LEU A 127 1.76 18.16 1.01
N THR A 128 0.44 18.05 0.97
CA THR A 128 -0.40 18.86 0.05
C THR A 128 -0.23 20.37 0.31
N ALA A 129 -0.06 20.76 1.57
CA ALA A 129 0.20 22.16 1.96
C ALA A 129 1.55 22.68 1.42
N GLN A 130 2.51 21.81 1.12
CA GLN A 130 3.81 22.14 0.51
C GLN A 130 3.78 22.09 -1.02
N GLY A 131 2.60 21.91 -1.62
CA GLY A 131 2.44 21.81 -3.07
C GLY A 131 2.84 20.46 -3.68
N ILE A 132 3.03 19.43 -2.84
CA ILE A 132 3.34 18.07 -3.28
C ILE A 132 2.06 17.25 -3.26
N THR A 133 1.74 16.62 -4.40
CA THR A 133 0.56 15.74 -4.47
C THR A 133 0.74 14.54 -3.56
N THR A 134 -0.13 14.43 -2.55
CA THR A 134 -0.12 13.33 -1.57
C THR A 134 -1.44 12.57 -1.64
N CYS A 135 -1.35 11.25 -1.66
CA CYS A 135 -2.50 10.35 -1.63
C CYS A 135 -2.52 9.61 -0.30
N THR A 136 -3.71 9.41 0.25
CA THR A 136 -3.90 8.73 1.53
C THR A 136 -4.46 7.34 1.31
N VAL A 137 -3.85 6.34 1.95
CA VAL A 137 -4.32 4.96 2.00
C VAL A 137 -4.47 4.56 3.48
N PRO A 138 -5.53 3.84 3.89
CA PRO A 138 -5.60 3.31 5.25
C PRO A 138 -4.43 2.37 5.53
N GLN A 139 -3.71 2.60 6.61
CA GLN A 139 -2.68 1.68 7.10
C GLN A 139 -3.39 0.54 7.83
N HIS A 140 -3.24 -0.68 7.32
CA HIS A 140 -3.97 -1.83 7.86
C HIS A 140 -3.62 -2.11 9.32
N PHE A 141 -2.33 -2.16 9.67
CA PHE A 141 -1.87 -2.24 11.04
C PHE A 141 -1.38 -0.88 11.54
N GLY A 142 -2.05 -0.33 12.55
CA GLY A 142 -1.66 0.90 13.25
C GLY A 142 -1.06 0.65 14.65
N GLY A 143 -0.84 -0.62 15.01
CA GLY A 143 -0.33 -1.06 16.30
C GLY A 143 -0.30 -2.58 16.42
N SER A 144 -0.01 -3.09 17.63
CA SER A 144 0.16 -4.51 17.91
C SER A 144 -1.05 -5.14 18.61
N THR A 145 -2.21 -4.49 18.63
CA THR A 145 -3.42 -5.00 19.28
C THR A 145 -3.81 -6.34 18.69
N ALA A 146 -3.98 -7.34 19.53
CA ALA A 146 -4.31 -8.73 19.19
C ALA A 146 -3.39 -9.34 18.10
N ALA A 147 -2.12 -8.92 18.03
CA ALA A 147 -1.19 -9.26 16.95
C ALA A 147 -1.12 -10.75 16.64
N HIS A 148 -1.08 -11.62 17.66
CA HIS A 148 -1.02 -13.06 17.45
C HIS A 148 -2.32 -13.66 16.92
N LEU A 149 -3.47 -13.08 17.27
CA LEU A 149 -4.76 -13.54 16.79
C LEU A 149 -5.03 -13.02 15.37
N LEU A 150 -4.83 -11.72 15.15
CA LEU A 150 -5.00 -11.12 13.83
C LEU A 150 -3.95 -11.67 12.86
N GLY A 151 -2.69 -11.73 13.26
CA GLY A 151 -1.61 -12.18 12.40
C GLY A 151 -0.85 -11.02 11.75
N TYR A 152 -0.19 -11.31 10.63
CA TYR A 152 0.59 -10.33 9.86
C TYR A 152 0.55 -10.63 8.37
N LEU A 153 0.97 -9.65 7.58
CA LEU A 153 1.03 -9.71 6.12
C LEU A 153 2.48 -9.88 5.65
N ASP A 154 2.65 -10.45 4.45
CA ASP A 154 3.93 -10.41 3.74
C ASP A 154 4.13 -9.06 3.01
N SER A 155 5.26 -8.94 2.30
CA SER A 155 5.59 -7.74 1.50
C SER A 155 4.65 -7.49 0.33
N GLU A 156 3.86 -8.48 -0.07
CA GLU A 156 2.87 -8.39 -1.13
C GLU A 156 1.46 -8.10 -0.59
N GLY A 157 1.31 -7.96 0.75
CA GLY A 157 0.05 -7.67 1.41
C GLY A 157 -0.86 -8.89 1.59
N ARG A 158 -0.31 -10.12 1.51
CA ARG A 158 -1.07 -11.37 1.74
C ARG A 158 -0.97 -11.81 3.19
N GLY A 159 -2.05 -12.37 3.71
CA GLY A 159 -2.10 -12.91 5.07
C GLY A 159 -1.21 -14.14 5.25
N VAL A 160 -0.24 -14.06 6.17
CA VAL A 160 0.70 -15.15 6.46
C VAL A 160 0.27 -15.99 7.66
N SER A 161 -0.32 -15.37 8.67
CA SER A 161 -0.70 -16.02 9.91
C SER A 161 -2.03 -15.50 10.45
N GLY A 162 -2.56 -16.17 11.48
CA GLY A 162 -3.74 -15.73 12.20
C GLY A 162 -5.00 -15.58 11.33
N LEU A 163 -5.84 -14.66 11.71
CA LEU A 163 -7.09 -14.35 10.99
C LEU A 163 -6.82 -13.67 9.65
N GLU A 164 -5.70 -12.94 9.50
CA GLU A 164 -5.27 -12.39 8.21
C GLU A 164 -5.14 -13.48 7.15
N LYS A 165 -4.53 -14.61 7.51
CA LYS A 165 -4.41 -15.76 6.62
C LYS A 165 -5.75 -16.45 6.39
N ALA A 166 -6.56 -16.60 7.43
CA ALA A 166 -7.83 -17.32 7.35
C ALA A 166 -8.86 -16.60 6.47
N TYR A 167 -8.82 -15.26 6.44
CA TYR A 167 -9.74 -14.40 5.70
C TYR A 167 -9.07 -13.61 4.57
N ASP A 168 -7.91 -14.07 4.08
CA ASP A 168 -7.08 -13.35 3.11
C ASP A 168 -7.84 -12.92 1.85
N ASP A 169 -8.57 -13.84 1.23
CA ASP A 169 -9.36 -13.59 0.01
C ASP A 169 -10.45 -12.53 0.27
N LEU A 170 -11.17 -12.64 1.38
CA LEU A 170 -12.23 -11.71 1.74
C LEU A 170 -11.68 -10.31 2.00
N LEU A 171 -10.63 -10.20 2.82
CA LEU A 171 -10.03 -8.93 3.20
C LEU A 171 -9.37 -8.25 2.00
N THR A 172 -8.73 -9.01 1.12
CA THR A 172 -8.12 -8.49 -0.11
C THR A 172 -9.18 -7.99 -1.10
N ALA A 173 -10.29 -8.73 -1.26
CA ALA A 173 -11.40 -8.32 -2.12
C ALA A 173 -12.15 -7.09 -1.58
N SER A 174 -12.06 -6.82 -0.28
CA SER A 174 -12.81 -5.75 0.40
C SER A 174 -12.24 -4.36 0.15
N GLY A 175 -10.94 -4.25 -0.10
CA GLY A 175 -10.31 -2.96 -0.31
C GLY A 175 -10.37 -2.47 -1.75
N ASP A 176 -10.47 -1.14 -1.92
CA ASP A 176 -10.39 -0.50 -3.23
C ASP A 176 -8.97 -0.62 -3.81
N ALA A 177 -8.88 -0.94 -5.09
CA ALA A 177 -7.69 -0.68 -5.87
C ALA A 177 -7.77 0.74 -6.43
N ARG A 178 -6.80 1.59 -6.10
CA ARG A 178 -6.76 2.99 -6.51
C ARG A 178 -5.56 3.26 -7.40
N ILE A 179 -5.76 4.12 -8.37
CA ILE A 179 -4.72 4.58 -9.28
C ILE A 179 -4.60 6.10 -9.23
N VAL A 180 -3.38 6.57 -9.46
CA VAL A 180 -3.05 7.99 -9.65
C VAL A 180 -2.71 8.18 -11.11
N THR A 181 -3.51 8.97 -11.82
CA THR A 181 -3.29 9.28 -13.21
C THR A 181 -2.60 10.63 -13.32
N CYS A 182 -1.42 10.64 -13.92
CA CYS A 182 -0.61 11.83 -14.15
C CYS A 182 -0.57 12.15 -15.64
N PHE A 183 -0.68 13.43 -15.98
CA PHE A 183 -0.57 13.92 -17.35
C PHE A 183 0.85 14.44 -17.60
N MET A 184 1.51 13.91 -18.62
CA MET A 184 2.90 14.20 -18.93
C MET A 184 3.01 14.96 -20.26
N THR A 185 3.97 15.87 -20.36
CA THR A 185 4.38 16.45 -21.64
C THR A 185 5.16 15.43 -22.47
N ALA A 186 5.32 15.69 -23.78
CA ALA A 186 6.17 14.87 -24.65
C ALA A 186 7.64 14.80 -24.18
N GLN A 187 8.09 15.74 -23.34
CA GLN A 187 9.43 15.78 -22.75
C GLN A 187 9.50 15.09 -21.37
N GLY A 188 8.43 14.36 -20.96
CA GLY A 188 8.38 13.64 -19.69
C GLY A 188 8.22 14.53 -18.46
N ARG A 189 7.73 15.77 -18.61
CA ARG A 189 7.41 16.65 -17.47
C ARG A 189 5.94 16.54 -17.10
N LEU A 190 5.63 16.60 -15.80
CA LEU A 190 4.26 16.70 -15.34
C LEU A 190 3.61 17.99 -15.84
N LEU A 191 2.38 17.89 -16.34
CA LEU A 191 1.56 19.07 -16.65
C LEU A 191 1.07 19.67 -15.33
N THR A 192 1.65 20.82 -14.95
CA THR A 192 1.37 21.48 -13.66
C THR A 192 -0.03 22.08 -13.59
N ASP A 193 -0.66 22.36 -14.75
CA ASP A 193 -2.01 22.91 -14.82
C ASP A 193 -3.11 21.86 -14.61
N THR A 194 -2.75 20.59 -14.58
CA THR A 194 -3.67 19.49 -14.31
C THR A 194 -3.24 18.75 -13.05
N SER A 195 -4.05 18.84 -11.99
CA SER A 195 -3.83 18.05 -10.79
C SER A 195 -3.90 16.55 -11.13
N PRO A 196 -3.01 15.73 -10.59
CA PRO A 196 -3.11 14.28 -10.73
C PRO A 196 -4.49 13.79 -10.26
N LEU A 197 -5.10 12.93 -11.05
CA LEU A 197 -6.42 12.39 -10.76
C LEU A 197 -6.28 11.07 -10.00
N VAL A 198 -6.80 11.03 -8.78
CA VAL A 198 -6.92 9.79 -8.01
C VAL A 198 -8.28 9.17 -8.32
N ALA A 199 -8.28 7.97 -8.85
CA ALA A 199 -9.49 7.24 -9.21
C ALA A 199 -9.49 5.84 -8.58
N VAL A 200 -10.68 5.30 -8.33
CA VAL A 200 -10.87 3.90 -7.98
C VAL A 200 -10.88 3.10 -9.28
N GLU A 201 -9.90 2.24 -9.48
CA GLU A 201 -9.81 1.36 -10.65
C GLU A 201 -10.75 0.16 -10.48
N THR A 202 -10.66 -0.46 -9.29
CA THR A 202 -11.54 -1.58 -8.95
C THR A 202 -12.12 -1.32 -7.57
N PRO A 203 -13.44 -1.11 -7.46
CA PRO A 203 -14.08 -0.95 -6.17
C PRO A 203 -14.00 -2.24 -5.35
N GLY A 204 -13.69 -2.10 -4.07
CA GLY A 204 -13.75 -3.20 -3.13
C GLY A 204 -15.18 -3.54 -2.73
N THR A 205 -15.37 -4.71 -2.10
CA THR A 205 -16.68 -5.11 -1.58
C THR A 205 -17.08 -4.34 -0.31
N GLY A 206 -16.13 -3.64 0.32
CA GLY A 206 -16.33 -2.91 1.58
C GLY A 206 -16.65 -3.81 2.77
N GLN A 207 -16.43 -5.11 2.66
CA GLN A 207 -16.70 -6.07 3.72
C GLN A 207 -15.54 -6.10 4.73
N GLY A 208 -15.85 -6.45 5.97
CA GLY A 208 -14.85 -6.69 7.01
C GLY A 208 -15.26 -7.85 7.89
N VAL A 209 -14.38 -8.22 8.79
CA VAL A 209 -14.60 -9.35 9.71
C VAL A 209 -14.89 -8.81 11.10
N ARG A 210 -16.10 -9.09 11.63
CA ARG A 210 -16.45 -8.77 13.02
C ARG A 210 -16.07 -9.94 13.92
N LEU A 211 -15.28 -9.63 14.94
CA LEU A 211 -14.81 -10.57 15.94
C LEU A 211 -15.66 -10.49 17.22
N THR A 212 -15.52 -11.49 18.07
CA THR A 212 -16.09 -11.50 19.42
C THR A 212 -15.27 -10.69 20.42
N LEU A 213 -14.04 -10.26 20.03
CA LEU A 213 -13.16 -9.46 20.88
C LEU A 213 -13.83 -8.16 21.34
N ASP A 214 -13.60 -7.82 22.60
CA ASP A 214 -13.86 -6.50 23.16
C ASP A 214 -12.55 -5.69 23.11
N ALA A 215 -12.53 -4.61 22.33
CA ALA A 215 -11.32 -3.84 22.11
C ALA A 215 -10.76 -3.18 23.39
N ASP A 216 -11.61 -2.81 24.32
CA ASP A 216 -11.17 -2.18 25.58
C ASP A 216 -10.58 -3.23 26.53
N LEU A 217 -11.26 -4.39 26.62
CA LEU A 217 -10.77 -5.52 27.41
C LEU A 217 -9.45 -6.07 26.84
N GLN A 218 -9.36 -6.22 25.53
CA GLN A 218 -8.12 -6.63 24.84
C GLN A 218 -6.95 -5.72 25.22
N ARG A 219 -7.12 -4.39 25.08
CA ARG A 219 -6.08 -3.42 25.42
C ARG A 219 -5.72 -3.43 26.90
N ALA A 220 -6.69 -3.59 27.78
CA ALA A 220 -6.43 -3.73 29.23
C ALA A 220 -5.60 -4.98 29.53
N CYS A 221 -5.94 -6.12 28.93
CA CYS A 221 -5.19 -7.37 29.08
C CYS A 221 -3.77 -7.25 28.50
N GLU A 222 -3.59 -6.60 27.35
CA GLU A 222 -2.26 -6.34 26.77
C GLU A 222 -1.40 -5.45 27.67
N GLY A 223 -1.97 -4.39 28.23
CA GLY A 223 -1.28 -3.52 29.18
C GLY A 223 -0.83 -4.28 30.44
N LEU A 224 -1.70 -5.09 31.01
CA LEU A 224 -1.36 -5.92 32.16
C LEU A 224 -0.31 -6.99 31.81
N ALA A 225 -0.45 -7.63 30.65
CA ALA A 225 0.51 -8.64 30.20
C ALA A 225 1.90 -8.03 30.00
N THR A 226 2.00 -6.84 29.44
CA THR A 226 3.27 -6.11 29.25
C THR A 226 3.96 -5.82 30.58
N LEU A 227 3.19 -5.52 31.64
CA LEU A 227 3.74 -5.19 32.96
C LEU A 227 4.12 -6.43 33.79
N TYR A 228 3.34 -7.50 33.69
CA TYR A 228 3.41 -8.61 34.66
C TYR A 228 3.70 -9.97 34.04
N LEU A 229 3.62 -10.12 32.71
CA LEU A 229 3.73 -11.42 32.06
C LEU A 229 4.85 -11.42 31.00
N PRO A 230 6.10 -11.67 31.38
CA PRO A 230 7.21 -11.71 30.42
C PRO A 230 7.06 -12.83 29.37
N ARG A 231 6.40 -13.93 29.76
CA ARG A 231 6.10 -15.06 28.86
C ARG A 231 4.83 -15.79 29.33
N GLY A 232 3.85 -15.93 28.43
CA GLY A 232 2.58 -16.60 28.73
C GLY A 232 1.46 -16.10 27.83
N CYS A 233 0.23 -16.32 28.27
CA CYS A 233 -0.96 -15.84 27.58
C CYS A 233 -2.08 -15.49 28.58
N ILE A 234 -2.96 -14.60 28.14
CA ILE A 234 -4.23 -14.28 28.82
C ILE A 234 -5.34 -14.54 27.82
N VAL A 235 -6.34 -15.33 28.22
CA VAL A 235 -7.57 -15.54 27.46
C VAL A 235 -8.75 -15.22 28.36
N VAL A 236 -9.64 -14.35 27.89
CA VAL A 236 -10.89 -14.03 28.58
C VAL A 236 -12.04 -14.49 27.73
N MET A 237 -12.94 -15.27 28.34
CA MET A 237 -14.11 -15.83 27.66
C MET A 237 -15.38 -15.49 28.41
N ASP A 238 -16.45 -15.30 27.67
CA ASP A 238 -17.80 -15.21 28.20
C ASP A 238 -18.26 -16.62 28.63
N THR A 239 -18.68 -16.75 29.86
CA THR A 239 -19.07 -18.06 30.42
C THR A 239 -20.40 -18.57 29.92
N ALA A 240 -21.26 -17.71 29.44
CA ALA A 240 -22.59 -18.08 28.92
C ALA A 240 -22.54 -18.45 27.42
N THR A 241 -21.70 -17.76 26.62
CA THR A 241 -21.67 -17.95 25.18
C THR A 241 -20.44 -18.72 24.69
N GLY A 242 -19.36 -18.75 25.49
CA GLY A 242 -18.06 -19.28 25.06
C GLY A 242 -17.28 -18.36 24.15
N GLU A 243 -17.78 -17.14 23.90
CA GLU A 243 -17.09 -16.16 23.05
C GLU A 243 -15.77 -15.71 23.68
N VAL A 244 -14.70 -15.66 22.87
CA VAL A 244 -13.41 -15.11 23.29
C VAL A 244 -13.49 -13.58 23.22
N LEU A 245 -13.38 -12.94 24.38
CA LEU A 245 -13.45 -11.48 24.54
C LEU A 245 -12.08 -10.81 24.48
N ALA A 246 -11.02 -11.52 24.92
CA ALA A 246 -9.64 -11.07 24.80
C ALA A 246 -8.70 -12.27 24.63
N SER A 247 -7.64 -12.09 23.85
CA SER A 247 -6.61 -13.10 23.60
C SER A 247 -5.25 -12.43 23.45
N VAL A 248 -4.37 -12.62 24.42
CA VAL A 248 -3.04 -12.02 24.49
C VAL A 248 -1.98 -13.10 24.55
N SER A 249 -0.91 -12.96 23.82
CA SER A 249 0.28 -13.82 23.89
C SER A 249 1.51 -12.95 24.11
N MET A 250 2.41 -13.38 25.00
CA MET A 250 3.64 -12.66 25.37
C MET A 250 4.87 -13.56 25.23
N PRO A 251 6.01 -13.01 24.75
CA PRO A 251 6.19 -11.64 24.27
C PRO A 251 5.37 -11.37 23.02
N SER A 252 4.96 -10.11 22.84
CA SER A 252 4.26 -9.66 21.63
C SER A 252 5.25 -9.31 20.51
N PHE A 253 4.74 -9.13 19.32
CA PHE A 253 5.52 -8.69 18.15
C PHE A 253 4.81 -7.52 17.44
N ASP A 254 5.56 -6.80 16.63
CA ASP A 254 5.02 -5.77 15.76
C ASP A 254 4.66 -6.36 14.39
N PRO A 255 3.36 -6.38 14.01
CA PRO A 255 2.93 -6.88 12.70
C PRO A 255 3.53 -6.14 11.50
N GLN A 256 4.01 -4.90 11.70
CA GLN A 256 4.67 -4.11 10.67
C GLN A 256 6.17 -4.41 10.54
N ASN A 257 6.78 -4.98 11.57
CA ASN A 257 8.22 -5.30 11.60
C ASN A 257 8.50 -6.73 12.07
N VAL A 258 7.87 -7.67 11.41
CA VAL A 258 8.01 -9.11 11.72
C VAL A 258 9.45 -9.59 11.51
N ALA A 259 10.19 -8.98 10.59
CA ALA A 259 11.61 -9.29 10.33
C ALA A 259 12.47 -9.13 11.58
N ALA A 260 12.20 -8.14 12.43
CA ALA A 260 12.91 -7.95 13.70
C ALA A 260 12.68 -9.12 14.66
N SER A 261 11.44 -9.62 14.76
CA SER A 261 11.09 -10.78 15.60
C SER A 261 11.71 -12.09 15.07
N ILE A 262 11.78 -12.25 13.74
CA ILE A 262 12.46 -13.40 13.12
C ILE A 262 13.97 -13.35 13.44
N ALA A 263 14.58 -12.17 13.29
CA ALA A 263 16.01 -11.98 13.56
C ALA A 263 16.36 -12.19 15.04
N ALA A 264 15.48 -11.77 15.95
CA ALA A 264 15.64 -11.97 17.40
C ALA A 264 15.53 -13.43 17.83
N ASN A 265 14.84 -14.27 17.06
CA ASN A 265 14.61 -15.70 17.34
C ASN A 265 14.10 -15.96 18.78
N ASP A 266 13.24 -15.07 19.29
CA ASP A 266 12.83 -14.97 20.70
C ASP A 266 11.48 -15.64 21.02
N THR A 267 10.91 -16.38 20.09
CA THR A 267 9.58 -16.98 20.20
C THR A 267 8.42 -15.98 20.31
N SER A 268 8.63 -14.69 19.97
CA SER A 268 7.60 -13.66 19.99
C SER A 268 6.47 -13.91 18.98
N LEU A 269 6.74 -14.62 17.88
CA LEU A 269 5.72 -14.98 16.89
C LEU A 269 4.82 -16.15 17.31
N LEU A 270 5.09 -16.77 18.48
CA LEU A 270 4.33 -17.93 18.93
C LEU A 270 2.98 -17.52 19.53
N ASN A 271 1.88 -17.94 18.88
CA ASN A 271 0.54 -17.77 19.44
C ASN A 271 0.31 -18.80 20.58
N ARG A 272 0.58 -18.40 21.82
CA ARG A 272 0.53 -19.28 23.00
C ARG A 272 -0.88 -19.73 23.37
N PRO A 273 -1.93 -18.92 23.29
CA PRO A 273 -3.31 -19.36 23.48
C PRO A 273 -3.69 -20.62 22.69
N LEU A 274 -3.07 -20.81 21.52
CA LEU A 274 -3.34 -21.96 20.64
C LEU A 274 -2.36 -23.13 20.82
N ARG A 275 -1.53 -23.11 21.87
CA ARG A 275 -0.56 -24.17 22.15
C ARG A 275 -0.97 -25.00 23.34
N ALA A 276 -0.69 -26.30 23.27
CA ALA A 276 -0.85 -27.18 24.40
C ALA A 276 0.25 -26.95 25.46
N PHE A 277 -0.16 -26.84 26.70
CA PHE A 277 0.72 -26.70 27.84
C PHE A 277 0.38 -27.78 28.88
N SER A 278 1.37 -28.17 29.71
CA SER A 278 1.12 -29.00 30.87
C SER A 278 0.34 -28.19 31.92
N ALA A 279 -0.92 -28.54 32.13
CA ALA A 279 -1.80 -27.78 33.01
C ALA A 279 -1.46 -28.00 34.51
N GLY A 280 -0.81 -29.11 34.86
CA GLY A 280 -0.47 -29.45 36.22
C GLY A 280 -1.70 -29.48 37.12
N SER A 281 -1.58 -28.99 38.34
CA SER A 281 -2.66 -29.00 39.35
C SER A 281 -3.87 -28.14 39.00
N VAL A 282 -3.76 -27.19 38.05
CA VAL A 282 -4.90 -26.40 37.61
C VAL A 282 -5.96 -27.28 36.94
N PHE A 283 -5.56 -28.38 36.31
CA PHE A 283 -6.48 -29.34 35.70
C PHE A 283 -7.40 -30.04 36.72
N LYS A 284 -7.06 -30.02 38.02
CA LYS A 284 -7.90 -30.61 39.10
C LYS A 284 -9.28 -29.95 39.18
N VAL A 285 -9.40 -28.67 38.77
CA VAL A 285 -10.70 -27.98 38.71
C VAL A 285 -11.62 -28.67 37.70
N VAL A 286 -11.06 -29.01 36.52
CA VAL A 286 -11.79 -29.73 35.45
C VAL A 286 -12.18 -31.13 35.94
N LEU A 287 -11.26 -31.84 36.63
CA LEU A 287 -11.54 -33.16 37.19
C LEU A 287 -12.65 -33.09 38.26
N ALA A 288 -12.65 -32.07 39.13
CA ALA A 288 -13.69 -31.88 40.14
C ALA A 288 -15.05 -31.61 39.46
N ALA A 289 -15.10 -30.77 38.45
CA ALA A 289 -16.33 -30.52 37.68
C ALA A 289 -16.86 -31.81 37.05
N ALA A 290 -15.99 -32.58 36.40
CA ALA A 290 -16.35 -33.85 35.78
C ALA A 290 -16.84 -34.89 36.80
N ALA A 291 -16.23 -34.93 37.97
CA ALA A 291 -16.69 -35.79 39.06
C ALA A 291 -18.09 -35.42 39.55
N TYR A 292 -18.34 -34.10 39.68
CA TYR A 292 -19.67 -33.59 40.05
C TYR A 292 -20.73 -33.95 39.00
N GLU A 293 -20.44 -33.74 37.75
CA GLU A 293 -21.36 -34.08 36.63
C GLU A 293 -21.60 -35.59 36.52
N SER A 294 -20.63 -36.41 36.96
CA SER A 294 -20.74 -37.88 36.97
C SER A 294 -21.38 -38.41 38.23
N GLY A 295 -21.84 -37.55 39.14
CA GLY A 295 -22.43 -37.96 40.43
C GLY A 295 -21.43 -38.61 41.42
N LEU A 296 -20.14 -38.28 41.29
CA LEU A 296 -19.06 -38.78 42.16
C LEU A 296 -18.70 -37.79 43.28
N ASP A 297 -19.58 -36.83 43.59
CA ASP A 297 -19.41 -35.84 44.65
C ASP A 297 -19.29 -36.41 46.05
N TRP A 298 -19.77 -37.66 46.26
CA TRP A 298 -19.68 -38.42 47.50
C TRP A 298 -18.34 -39.17 47.67
N TYR A 299 -17.51 -39.25 46.60
CA TYR A 299 -16.28 -40.02 46.62
C TYR A 299 -15.22 -39.35 47.48
N THR A 300 -14.72 -40.06 48.47
CA THR A 300 -13.61 -39.66 49.35
C THR A 300 -12.43 -40.63 49.17
N HIS A 301 -11.23 -40.09 49.11
CA HIS A 301 -10.00 -40.85 48.98
C HIS A 301 -8.97 -40.38 50.00
N ASP A 302 -8.47 -41.29 50.83
CA ASP A 302 -7.37 -41.01 51.77
C ASP A 302 -6.04 -41.09 50.98
N CYS A 303 -5.34 -39.96 50.91
CA CYS A 303 -4.05 -39.86 50.18
C CYS A 303 -2.95 -40.44 51.07
N THR A 304 -2.39 -41.60 50.73
CA THR A 304 -1.27 -42.24 51.42
C THR A 304 0.09 -41.67 51.08
N GLY A 305 0.16 -40.72 50.08
CA GLY A 305 1.42 -40.14 49.59
C GLY A 305 2.18 -41.01 48.60
N GLU A 306 1.69 -42.19 48.30
CA GLU A 306 2.29 -43.13 47.32
C GLU A 306 1.28 -43.46 46.22
N VAL A 307 1.76 -43.57 44.99
CA VAL A 307 1.01 -44.05 43.83
C VAL A 307 1.75 -45.26 43.29
N GLU A 308 1.12 -46.44 43.35
CA GLU A 308 1.59 -47.60 42.59
C GLU A 308 1.38 -47.31 41.08
N VAL A 309 2.46 -47.34 40.32
CA VAL A 309 2.48 -47.10 38.86
C VAL A 309 2.53 -48.45 38.16
#